data_7225dafd5e3ea575e7e4bd3a832c8d80
#
_entry.id   7225dafd5e3ea575e7e4bd3a832c8d80
#
_cell.length_a   1.000
_cell.length_b   1.000
_cell.length_c   1.000
_cell.angle_alpha   90.00
_cell.angle_beta   90.00
_cell.angle_gamma   90.00
#
_symmetry.space_group_name_H-M   'P 1'
#
loop_
_entity.id
_entity.type
_entity.pdbx_description
1 polymer ?
#
loop_
_entity_poly.entity_id
_entity_poly.type
_entity_poly.pdbx_seq_one_letter_code
_entity_poly.pdbx_strand_id
1 'polypeptide(L)'
;GHAPRMGCMTAREPTLERLAVAESLLLGPYGLTERHLAAALATMAEHRIDDADLYFQSTRHEGWSLEEGIVKSGSFSIDQGVGVRAVAGETTAFAYRDDMSEAALLDAARTVRSIAAAGQSRRVKVGGVPQVAPAHVLYAPTDPIGTLDSTQKVALLEKVERLARAKDPRVVQVMAGLAAEHDVVMVARADGTRAADVRPLVRLSVTVIAEQNGRREVGSGGGGGRFGLGYFQDDVIEQYVDHAVNAALTNLESRPVP
;
A
#
# COMPACT_ATOMS: atom_id res chain seq x y z
N GLY A 1 -36.79 -3.55 -23.48
CA GLY A 1 -35.74 -3.97 -22.57
C GLY A 1 -35.40 -2.83 -21.61
N HIS A 2 -35.73 -2.99 -20.32
CA HIS A 2 -35.36 -2.04 -19.28
C HIS A 2 -33.90 -2.31 -18.91
N ALA A 3 -33.03 -1.33 -19.14
CA ALA A 3 -31.70 -1.33 -18.56
C ALA A 3 -31.84 -1.10 -17.03
N PRO A 4 -31.11 -1.84 -16.18
CA PRO A 4 -31.12 -1.57 -14.76
C PRO A 4 -30.48 -0.19 -14.51
N ARG A 5 -31.21 0.68 -13.81
CA ARG A 5 -30.69 1.93 -13.29
C ARG A 5 -29.53 1.59 -12.34
N MET A 6 -28.31 1.96 -12.69
CA MET A 6 -27.21 2.02 -11.74
C MET A 6 -27.62 2.98 -10.62
N GLY A 7 -27.91 2.41 -9.44
CA GLY A 7 -28.17 3.19 -8.25
C GLY A 7 -27.01 4.13 -7.99
N CYS A 8 -27.31 5.38 -7.78
CA CYS A 8 -26.35 6.40 -7.36
C CYS A 8 -25.83 5.98 -5.97
N MET A 9 -24.69 5.28 -5.91
CA MET A 9 -23.98 5.02 -4.66
C MET A 9 -23.62 6.37 -4.05
N THR A 10 -24.13 6.65 -2.87
CA THR A 10 -23.80 7.89 -2.17
C THR A 10 -22.31 7.85 -1.82
N ALA A 11 -21.61 8.96 -1.86
CA ALA A 11 -20.17 9.06 -1.52
C ALA A 11 -19.84 8.56 -0.10
N ARG A 12 -20.84 8.28 0.71
CA ARG A 12 -20.74 7.79 2.08
C ARG A 12 -20.46 6.28 2.15
N GLU A 13 -21.02 5.47 1.25
CA GLU A 13 -20.85 4.01 1.29
C GLU A 13 -19.39 3.56 1.08
N PRO A 14 -18.66 4.04 0.07
CA PRO A 14 -17.25 3.67 -0.12
C PRO A 14 -16.34 4.11 1.02
N THR A 15 -16.70 5.18 1.72
CA THR A 15 -15.96 5.68 2.89
C THR A 15 -16.14 4.75 4.09
N LEU A 16 -17.37 4.29 4.33
CA LEU A 16 -17.67 3.34 5.40
C LEU A 16 -17.04 1.97 5.15
N GLU A 17 -17.00 1.52 3.91
CA GLU A 17 -16.33 0.28 3.53
C GLU A 17 -14.83 0.31 3.88
N ARG A 18 -14.12 1.39 3.54
CA ARG A 18 -12.69 1.55 3.88
C ARG A 18 -12.48 1.58 5.38
N LEU A 19 -13.33 2.28 6.11
CA LEU A 19 -13.24 2.34 7.56
C LEU A 19 -13.46 0.95 8.17
N ALA A 20 -14.45 0.19 7.72
CA ALA A 20 -14.71 -1.17 8.22
C ALA A 20 -13.53 -2.11 7.94
N VAL A 21 -12.93 -2.04 6.75
CA VAL A 21 -11.71 -2.81 6.42
C VAL A 21 -10.55 -2.40 7.33
N ALA A 22 -10.31 -1.10 7.52
CA ALA A 22 -9.24 -0.62 8.38
C ALA A 22 -9.45 -1.03 9.84
N GLU A 23 -10.65 -0.89 10.40
CA GLU A 23 -10.96 -1.34 11.77
C GLU A 23 -10.74 -2.85 11.94
N SER A 24 -11.16 -3.63 10.96
CA SER A 24 -10.96 -5.09 10.97
C SER A 24 -9.49 -5.50 10.96
N LEU A 25 -8.63 -4.78 10.24
CA LEU A 25 -7.22 -5.12 10.07
C LEU A 25 -6.30 -4.47 11.11
N LEU A 26 -6.63 -3.25 11.55
CA LEU A 26 -5.78 -2.46 12.44
C LEU A 26 -6.19 -2.55 13.91
N LEU A 27 -7.45 -2.78 14.20
CA LEU A 27 -7.96 -2.84 15.57
C LEU A 27 -8.33 -4.27 15.99
N GLY A 28 -9.02 -4.99 15.11
CA GLY A 28 -9.54 -6.33 15.40
C GLY A 28 -8.53 -7.32 15.97
N PRO A 29 -7.34 -7.51 15.33
CA PRO A 29 -6.33 -8.47 15.78
C PRO A 29 -5.76 -8.18 17.17
N TYR A 30 -5.85 -6.93 17.62
CA TYR A 30 -5.31 -6.46 18.89
C TYR A 30 -6.38 -6.27 19.96
N GLY A 31 -7.63 -6.59 19.65
CA GLY A 31 -8.76 -6.39 20.54
C GLY A 31 -9.04 -4.91 20.86
N LEU A 32 -8.52 -3.99 20.03
CA LEU A 32 -8.76 -2.57 20.21
C LEU A 32 -10.19 -2.22 19.81
N THR A 33 -10.79 -1.35 20.60
CA THR A 33 -12.15 -0.85 20.38
C THR A 33 -12.15 0.67 20.46
N GLU A 34 -13.25 1.28 20.07
CA GLU A 34 -13.47 2.72 20.23
C GLU A 34 -13.18 3.24 21.64
N ARG A 35 -13.51 2.45 22.67
CA ARG A 35 -13.22 2.78 24.05
C ARG A 35 -11.72 2.94 24.32
N HIS A 36 -10.89 2.07 23.74
CA HIS A 36 -9.43 2.13 23.92
C HIS A 36 -8.83 3.34 23.21
N LEU A 37 -9.32 3.66 22.01
CA LEU A 37 -8.91 4.86 21.28
C LEU A 37 -9.28 6.12 22.05
N ALA A 38 -10.51 6.18 22.55
CA ALA A 38 -11.00 7.30 23.36
C ALA A 38 -10.18 7.47 24.66
N ALA A 39 -9.80 6.36 25.33
CA ALA A 39 -8.97 6.39 26.52
C ALA A 39 -7.55 6.94 26.23
N ALA A 40 -6.94 6.54 25.11
CA ALA A 40 -5.64 7.07 24.72
C ALA A 40 -5.69 8.58 24.41
N LEU A 41 -6.69 9.01 23.65
CA LEU A 41 -6.92 10.42 23.35
C LEU A 41 -7.21 11.23 24.61
N ALA A 42 -8.02 10.70 25.54
CA ALA A 42 -8.29 11.34 26.82
C ALA A 42 -7.02 11.49 27.70
N THR A 43 -6.15 10.48 27.69
CA THR A 43 -4.87 10.53 28.40
C THR A 43 -3.99 11.68 27.90
N MET A 44 -3.95 11.93 26.60
CA MET A 44 -3.22 13.09 26.05
C MET A 44 -3.87 14.42 26.41
N ALA A 45 -5.20 14.44 26.43
CA ALA A 45 -5.99 15.64 26.73
C ALA A 45 -6.05 16.02 28.23
N GLU A 46 -5.45 15.24 29.13
CA GLU A 46 -5.29 15.62 30.55
C GLU A 46 -4.49 16.92 30.71
N HIS A 47 -3.60 17.22 29.77
CA HIS A 47 -2.95 18.52 29.64
C HIS A 47 -3.67 19.40 28.61
N ARG A 48 -3.34 20.70 28.60
CA ARG A 48 -3.89 21.64 27.62
C ARG A 48 -3.21 21.42 26.29
N ILE A 49 -3.94 20.83 25.34
CA ILE A 49 -3.52 20.62 23.96
C ILE A 49 -4.56 21.19 23.01
N ASP A 50 -4.16 21.56 21.82
CA ASP A 50 -5.03 22.12 20.79
C ASP A 50 -5.61 21.02 19.88
N ASP A 51 -4.87 19.92 19.65
CA ASP A 51 -5.31 18.79 18.85
C ASP A 51 -4.58 17.50 19.28
N ALA A 52 -5.23 16.38 19.05
CA ALA A 52 -4.62 15.04 19.23
C ALA A 52 -5.19 14.07 18.22
N ASP A 53 -4.33 13.20 17.75
CA ASP A 53 -4.72 12.09 16.86
C ASP A 53 -3.89 10.82 17.10
N LEU A 54 -4.50 9.72 16.68
CA LEU A 54 -3.91 8.39 16.58
C LEU A 54 -3.83 8.02 15.11
N TYR A 55 -2.68 7.56 14.65
CA TYR A 55 -2.44 7.07 13.30
C TYR A 55 -2.07 5.60 13.34
N PHE A 56 -2.88 4.76 12.74
CA PHE A 56 -2.65 3.33 12.61
C PHE A 56 -2.25 3.00 11.18
N GLN A 57 -1.29 2.13 11.01
CA GLN A 57 -0.87 1.64 9.69
C GLN A 57 -0.49 0.17 9.75
N SER A 58 -0.84 -0.56 8.71
CA SER A 58 -0.33 -1.90 8.43
C SER A 58 -0.09 -2.03 6.94
N THR A 59 1.16 -2.27 6.57
CA THR A 59 1.58 -2.45 5.20
C THR A 59 2.10 -3.87 5.02
N ARG A 60 1.50 -4.61 4.09
CA ARG A 60 1.95 -5.94 3.68
C ARG A 60 2.56 -5.85 2.30
N HIS A 61 3.74 -6.42 2.14
CA HIS A 61 4.44 -6.52 0.87
C HIS A 61 4.61 -7.98 0.47
N GLU A 62 4.44 -8.26 -0.80
CA GLU A 62 4.77 -9.54 -1.40
C GLU A 62 5.53 -9.30 -2.70
N GLY A 63 6.62 -10.06 -2.90
CA GLY A 63 7.43 -9.99 -4.11
C GLY A 63 7.74 -11.38 -4.64
N TRP A 64 7.64 -11.56 -5.95
CA TRP A 64 7.99 -12.78 -6.68
C TRP A 64 8.97 -12.43 -7.80
N SER A 65 9.94 -13.29 -8.03
CA SER A 65 10.88 -13.11 -9.12
C SER A 65 11.10 -14.42 -9.87
N LEU A 66 11.27 -14.29 -11.18
CA LEU A 66 11.65 -15.36 -12.06
C LEU A 66 12.91 -14.94 -12.80
N GLU A 67 13.87 -15.84 -12.88
CA GLU A 67 15.10 -15.70 -13.65
C GLU A 67 15.46 -17.03 -14.29
N GLU A 68 15.68 -17.04 -15.59
CA GLU A 68 16.04 -18.22 -16.38
C GLU A 68 15.11 -19.43 -16.17
N GLY A 69 13.80 -19.19 -16.17
CA GLY A 69 12.78 -20.23 -15.98
C GLY A 69 12.62 -20.72 -14.55
N ILE A 70 13.38 -20.18 -13.61
CA ILE A 70 13.31 -20.56 -12.19
C ILE A 70 12.65 -19.45 -11.41
N VAL A 71 11.50 -19.76 -10.80
CA VAL A 71 10.91 -18.87 -9.82
C VAL A 71 11.75 -18.88 -8.56
N LYS A 72 12.39 -17.77 -8.28
CA LYS A 72 13.12 -17.53 -7.05
C LYS A 72 12.16 -16.88 -6.06
N SER A 73 12.00 -17.49 -4.93
CA SER A 73 11.23 -17.16 -3.72
C SER A 73 10.29 -15.96 -3.77
N GLY A 74 9.09 -16.17 -3.25
CA GLY A 74 8.24 -15.08 -2.76
C GLY A 74 8.86 -14.47 -1.50
N SER A 75 9.07 -13.16 -1.47
CA SER A 75 9.33 -12.43 -0.24
C SER A 75 8.01 -11.91 0.31
N PHE A 76 7.87 -11.97 1.63
CA PHE A 76 6.70 -11.43 2.31
C PHE A 76 7.16 -10.66 3.56
N SER A 77 6.66 -9.44 3.74
CA SER A 77 6.90 -8.65 4.95
C SER A 77 5.63 -7.94 5.39
N ILE A 78 5.56 -7.68 6.68
CA ILE A 78 4.51 -6.88 7.31
C ILE A 78 5.21 -5.80 8.14
N ASP A 79 4.88 -4.54 7.85
CA ASP A 79 5.24 -3.39 8.66
C ASP A 79 3.97 -2.79 9.24
N GLN A 80 3.92 -2.58 10.56
CA GLN A 80 2.75 -2.07 11.23
C GLN A 80 3.11 -1.26 12.45
N GLY A 81 2.18 -0.42 12.88
CA GLY A 81 2.35 0.34 14.10
C GLY A 81 1.30 1.42 14.32
N VAL A 82 1.41 2.05 15.46
CA VAL A 82 0.58 3.19 15.86
C VAL A 82 1.46 4.40 16.18
N GLY A 83 1.14 5.52 15.56
CA GLY A 83 1.65 6.84 15.89
C GLY A 83 0.63 7.60 16.74
N VAL A 84 1.12 8.28 17.74
CA VAL A 84 0.32 9.11 18.67
C VAL A 84 0.86 10.51 18.63
N ARG A 85 0.01 11.50 18.35
CA ARG A 85 0.42 12.90 18.20
C ARG A 85 -0.46 13.83 19.03
N ALA A 86 0.16 14.82 19.66
CA ALA A 86 -0.53 15.93 20.27
C ALA A 86 0.12 17.25 19.85
N VAL A 87 -0.70 18.28 19.68
CA VAL A 87 -0.29 19.65 19.34
C VAL A 87 -0.68 20.59 20.45
N ALA A 88 0.26 21.42 20.91
CA ALA A 88 0.06 22.44 21.93
C ALA A 88 0.79 23.73 21.52
N GLY A 89 0.05 24.72 21.00
CA GLY A 89 0.60 25.91 20.40
C GLY A 89 1.48 25.56 19.19
N GLU A 90 2.74 25.98 19.24
CA GLU A 90 3.73 25.65 18.19
C GLU A 90 4.48 24.35 18.44
N THR A 91 4.20 23.66 19.55
CA THR A 91 4.86 22.41 19.91
C THR A 91 4.04 21.21 19.46
N THR A 92 4.69 20.27 18.77
CA THR A 92 4.12 18.96 18.43
C THR A 92 4.89 17.88 19.15
N ALA A 93 4.17 17.06 19.90
CA ALA A 93 4.69 15.84 20.53
C ALA A 93 4.23 14.63 19.73
N PHE A 94 5.13 13.70 19.51
CA PHE A 94 4.87 12.47 18.75
C PHE A 94 5.56 11.27 19.41
N ALA A 95 4.86 10.13 19.44
CA ALA A 95 5.44 8.84 19.80
C ALA A 95 4.92 7.77 18.84
N TYR A 96 5.76 6.80 18.53
CA TYR A 96 5.44 5.66 17.68
C TYR A 96 5.71 4.35 18.40
N ARG A 97 4.89 3.35 18.13
CA ARG A 97 5.07 1.96 18.58
C ARG A 97 4.72 1.02 17.43
N ASP A 98 5.53 0.00 17.23
CA ASP A 98 5.26 -1.11 16.31
C ASP A 98 4.30 -2.14 16.92
N ASP A 99 4.24 -2.24 18.26
CA ASP A 99 3.20 -2.96 18.97
C ASP A 99 1.91 -2.13 19.01
N MET A 100 0.82 -2.70 18.51
CA MET A 100 -0.51 -2.09 18.49
C MET A 100 -1.42 -2.58 19.63
N SER A 101 -0.87 -3.16 20.69
CA SER A 101 -1.64 -3.53 21.89
C SER A 101 -2.20 -2.30 22.62
N GLU A 102 -3.25 -2.51 23.43
CA GLU A 102 -3.79 -1.45 24.29
C GLU A 102 -2.70 -0.86 25.20
N ALA A 103 -1.85 -1.71 25.77
CA ALA A 103 -0.76 -1.27 26.66
C ALA A 103 0.24 -0.36 25.94
N ALA A 104 0.65 -0.72 24.73
CA ALA A 104 1.56 0.09 23.90
C ALA A 104 0.93 1.40 23.47
N LEU A 105 -0.36 1.41 23.10
CA LEU A 105 -1.11 2.60 22.75
C LEU A 105 -1.19 3.58 23.94
N LEU A 106 -1.52 3.10 25.13
CA LEU A 106 -1.59 3.94 26.33
C LEU A 106 -0.20 4.44 26.77
N ASP A 107 0.84 3.64 26.61
CA ASP A 107 2.22 4.04 26.90
C ASP A 107 2.67 5.17 25.95
N ALA A 108 2.38 5.06 24.66
CA ALA A 108 2.63 6.11 23.68
C ALA A 108 1.86 7.40 24.01
N ALA A 109 0.60 7.28 24.42
CA ALA A 109 -0.22 8.43 24.82
C ALA A 109 0.35 9.14 26.07
N ARG A 110 0.85 8.39 27.07
CA ARG A 110 1.51 8.96 28.25
C ARG A 110 2.83 9.64 27.89
N THR A 111 3.60 9.07 27.00
CA THR A 111 4.84 9.66 26.49
C THR A 111 4.57 11.01 25.83
N VAL A 112 3.61 11.08 24.92
CA VAL A 112 3.19 12.32 24.25
C VAL A 112 2.65 13.34 25.26
N ARG A 113 1.85 12.92 26.24
CA ARG A 113 1.36 13.78 27.29
C ARG A 113 2.50 14.45 28.06
N SER A 114 3.55 13.73 28.42
CA SER A 114 4.70 14.27 29.14
C SER A 114 5.45 15.35 28.36
N ILE A 115 5.55 15.19 27.03
CA ILE A 115 6.21 16.15 26.13
C ILE A 115 5.32 17.39 25.92
N ALA A 116 4.02 17.20 25.76
CA ALA A 116 3.06 18.27 25.53
C ALA A 116 2.78 19.13 26.75
N ALA A 117 3.19 18.71 27.96
CA ALA A 117 2.97 19.41 29.22
C ALA A 117 3.54 20.85 29.28
N ALA A 118 4.47 21.19 28.40
CA ALA A 118 5.11 22.52 28.30
C ALA A 118 4.33 23.55 27.44
N GLY A 119 3.22 23.15 26.82
CA GLY A 119 2.50 23.96 25.84
C GLY A 119 1.20 24.59 26.38
N GLN A 120 0.60 25.47 25.62
CA GLN A 120 -0.43 26.50 25.99
C GLN A 120 -1.89 26.06 25.71
N SER A 121 -2.78 26.48 26.45
CA SER A 121 -3.97 27.32 26.62
C SER A 121 -5.36 26.78 26.24
N ARG A 122 -5.61 25.79 25.41
CA ARG A 122 -6.95 25.24 25.15
C ARG A 122 -7.06 23.78 25.59
N ARG A 123 -8.21 23.39 26.12
CA ARG A 123 -8.55 21.97 26.33
C ARG A 123 -9.29 21.45 25.11
N VAL A 124 -8.71 20.49 24.41
CA VAL A 124 -9.44 19.70 23.43
C VAL A 124 -10.54 18.90 24.14
N LYS A 125 -11.76 19.00 23.68
CA LYS A 125 -12.82 18.09 24.11
C LYS A 125 -12.63 16.76 23.39
N VAL A 126 -12.26 15.73 24.15
CA VAL A 126 -12.26 14.35 23.65
C VAL A 126 -13.69 13.82 23.71
N GLY A 127 -14.17 13.37 22.58
CA GLY A 127 -15.51 12.82 22.43
C GLY A 127 -16.41 13.76 21.62
N GLY A 128 -17.11 13.18 20.72
CA GLY A 128 -18.13 13.74 19.85
C GLY A 128 -18.87 12.58 19.23
N VAL A 129 -19.92 12.85 18.48
CA VAL A 129 -20.53 11.84 17.63
C VAL A 129 -19.47 11.41 16.60
N PRO A 130 -19.13 10.11 16.50
CA PRO A 130 -18.14 9.65 15.53
C PRO A 130 -18.49 10.17 14.13
N GLN A 131 -17.58 10.93 13.55
CA GLN A 131 -17.72 11.48 12.21
C GLN A 131 -16.72 10.80 11.28
N VAL A 132 -17.22 10.29 10.18
CA VAL A 132 -16.36 9.72 9.14
C VAL A 132 -16.05 10.82 8.13
N ALA A 133 -14.76 11.16 8.00
CA ALA A 133 -14.33 12.13 7.01
C ALA A 133 -14.62 11.61 5.60
N PRO A 134 -15.22 12.41 4.71
CA PRO A 134 -15.49 12.01 3.34
C PRO A 134 -14.17 11.66 2.63
N ALA A 135 -14.14 10.51 1.96
CA ALA A 135 -12.99 10.09 1.17
C ALA A 135 -13.26 10.31 -0.33
N HIS A 136 -12.24 10.77 -1.06
CA HIS A 136 -12.26 10.70 -2.52
C HIS A 136 -11.92 9.27 -2.95
N VAL A 137 -12.86 8.64 -3.67
CA VAL A 137 -12.68 7.27 -4.17
C VAL A 137 -11.87 7.32 -5.46
N LEU A 138 -10.56 7.11 -5.36
CA LEU A 138 -9.65 7.09 -6.50
C LEU A 138 -9.39 5.66 -7.01
N TYR A 139 -9.60 4.64 -6.18
CA TYR A 139 -9.35 3.22 -6.46
C TYR A 139 -10.20 2.34 -5.54
N ALA A 140 -10.38 1.08 -5.92
CA ALA A 140 -11.09 0.10 -5.09
C ALA A 140 -10.24 -0.32 -3.86
N PRO A 141 -10.87 -0.57 -2.70
CA PRO A 141 -10.17 -1.01 -1.48
C PRO A 141 -9.87 -2.52 -1.54
N THR A 142 -9.15 -2.94 -2.56
CA THR A 142 -8.83 -4.34 -2.82
C THR A 142 -7.58 -4.76 -2.08
N ASP A 143 -7.53 -6.00 -1.57
CA ASP A 143 -6.29 -6.64 -1.16
C ASP A 143 -5.61 -7.25 -2.39
N PRO A 144 -4.56 -6.64 -2.95
CA PRO A 144 -3.96 -7.12 -4.18
C PRO A 144 -3.23 -8.45 -4.00
N ILE A 145 -2.70 -8.71 -2.80
CA ILE A 145 -1.93 -9.93 -2.48
C ILE A 145 -2.81 -11.17 -2.59
N GLY A 146 -4.06 -11.07 -2.13
CA GLY A 146 -5.02 -12.16 -2.14
C GLY A 146 -5.77 -12.36 -3.47
N THR A 147 -5.57 -11.51 -4.48
CA THR A 147 -6.31 -11.60 -5.75
C THR A 147 -5.85 -12.73 -6.66
N LEU A 148 -4.64 -13.22 -6.49
CA LEU A 148 -4.08 -14.41 -7.16
C LEU A 148 -3.44 -15.32 -6.12
N ASP A 149 -3.57 -16.63 -6.30
CA ASP A 149 -2.81 -17.60 -5.52
C ASP A 149 -1.35 -17.73 -6.03
N SER A 150 -0.52 -18.47 -5.30
CA SER A 150 0.89 -18.64 -5.63
C SER A 150 1.10 -19.28 -7.00
N THR A 151 0.25 -20.26 -7.37
CA THR A 151 0.32 -20.94 -8.67
C THR A 151 0.02 -19.97 -9.81
N GLN A 152 -0.98 -19.12 -9.64
CA GLN A 152 -1.34 -18.11 -10.63
C GLN A 152 -0.27 -17.03 -10.78
N LYS A 153 0.39 -16.62 -9.69
CA LYS A 153 1.52 -15.67 -9.72
C LYS A 153 2.72 -16.26 -10.46
N VAL A 154 3.05 -17.51 -10.19
CA VAL A 154 4.10 -18.24 -10.91
C VAL A 154 3.77 -18.34 -12.40
N ALA A 155 2.55 -18.76 -12.74
CA ALA A 155 2.11 -18.87 -14.13
C ALA A 155 2.16 -17.55 -14.90
N LEU A 156 1.88 -16.42 -14.21
CA LEU A 156 2.01 -15.08 -14.78
C LEU A 156 3.47 -14.77 -15.14
N LEU A 157 4.42 -15.04 -14.25
CA LEU A 157 5.84 -14.80 -14.48
C LEU A 157 6.39 -15.72 -15.58
N GLU A 158 6.02 -17.01 -15.60
CA GLU A 158 6.39 -17.96 -16.66
C GLU A 158 5.83 -17.53 -18.03
N LYS A 159 4.63 -16.94 -18.05
CA LYS A 159 4.06 -16.38 -19.26
C LYS A 159 4.88 -15.21 -19.79
N VAL A 160 5.31 -14.31 -18.93
CA VAL A 160 6.18 -13.17 -19.29
C VAL A 160 7.46 -13.67 -19.96
N GLU A 161 8.13 -14.66 -19.34
CA GLU A 161 9.36 -15.25 -19.90
C GLU A 161 9.13 -15.90 -21.26
N ARG A 162 8.11 -16.74 -21.38
CA ARG A 162 7.77 -17.41 -22.64
C ARG A 162 7.50 -16.43 -23.77
N LEU A 163 6.73 -15.36 -23.48
CA LEU A 163 6.43 -14.31 -24.46
C LEU A 163 7.69 -13.58 -24.87
N ALA A 164 8.56 -13.18 -23.93
CA ALA A 164 9.78 -12.45 -24.24
C ALA A 164 10.74 -13.28 -25.11
N ARG A 165 10.94 -14.55 -24.79
CA ARG A 165 11.78 -15.44 -25.59
C ARG A 165 11.21 -15.72 -26.99
N ALA A 166 9.89 -15.73 -27.14
CA ALA A 166 9.23 -15.94 -28.42
C ALA A 166 9.30 -14.73 -29.38
N LYS A 167 9.58 -13.53 -28.87
CA LYS A 167 9.63 -12.30 -29.68
C LYS A 167 10.85 -12.25 -30.61
N ASP A 168 12.02 -12.70 -30.14
CA ASP A 168 13.26 -12.67 -30.95
C ASP A 168 14.24 -13.72 -30.44
N PRO A 169 14.89 -14.50 -31.33
CA PRO A 169 15.85 -15.52 -30.97
C PRO A 169 17.13 -15.00 -30.30
N ARG A 170 17.40 -13.69 -30.40
CA ARG A 170 18.53 -13.04 -29.72
C ARG A 170 18.27 -12.80 -28.23
N VAL A 171 17.06 -13.02 -27.75
CA VAL A 171 16.74 -12.94 -26.31
C VAL A 171 17.37 -14.15 -25.62
N VAL A 172 18.41 -13.92 -24.85
CA VAL A 172 19.18 -14.98 -24.17
C VAL A 172 18.82 -15.10 -22.69
N GLN A 173 18.37 -14.02 -22.05
CA GLN A 173 17.99 -14.04 -20.64
C GLN A 173 16.76 -13.17 -20.42
N VAL A 174 15.88 -13.64 -19.53
CA VAL A 174 14.68 -12.91 -19.10
C VAL A 174 14.60 -12.93 -17.58
N MET A 175 14.40 -11.77 -17.01
CA MET A 175 14.09 -11.60 -15.60
C MET A 175 12.71 -10.95 -15.49
N ALA A 176 11.83 -11.55 -14.70
CA ALA A 176 10.51 -11.00 -14.43
C ALA A 176 10.29 -10.85 -12.93
N GLY A 177 9.65 -9.76 -12.52
CA GLY A 177 9.33 -9.49 -11.13
C GLY A 177 7.88 -9.05 -10.97
N LEU A 178 7.20 -9.61 -9.97
CA LEU A 178 5.85 -9.25 -9.58
C LEU A 178 5.88 -8.79 -8.13
N ALA A 179 5.36 -7.59 -7.87
CA ALA A 179 5.25 -7.05 -6.52
C ALA A 179 3.81 -6.61 -6.24
N ALA A 180 3.38 -6.82 -5.01
CA ALA A 180 2.09 -6.36 -4.51
C ALA A 180 2.26 -5.77 -3.11
N GLU A 181 1.59 -4.66 -2.86
CA GLU A 181 1.54 -3.97 -1.58
C GLU A 181 0.09 -3.72 -1.20
N HIS A 182 -0.23 -4.02 0.05
CA HIS A 182 -1.51 -3.69 0.67
C HIS A 182 -1.25 -2.82 1.88
N ASP A 183 -1.43 -1.52 1.73
CA ASP A 183 -1.24 -0.52 2.77
C ASP A 183 -2.60 -0.06 3.28
N VAL A 184 -2.83 -0.22 4.58
CA VAL A 184 -4.07 0.17 5.26
C VAL A 184 -3.74 1.17 6.34
N VAL A 185 -4.40 2.33 6.30
CA VAL A 185 -4.21 3.42 7.25
C VAL A 185 -5.53 3.85 7.88
N MET A 186 -5.47 4.26 9.14
CA MET A 186 -6.59 4.86 9.83
C MET A 186 -6.11 5.98 10.76
N VAL A 187 -6.85 7.08 10.76
CA VAL A 187 -6.66 8.19 11.69
C VAL A 187 -7.90 8.34 12.57
N ALA A 188 -7.68 8.47 13.87
CA ALA A 188 -8.72 8.80 14.84
C ALA A 188 -8.33 10.08 15.59
N ARG A 189 -9.15 11.11 15.51
CA ARG A 189 -8.93 12.41 16.14
C ARG A 189 -9.70 12.58 17.43
N ALA A 190 -9.22 13.50 18.28
CA ALA A 190 -9.83 13.83 19.55
C ALA A 190 -11.27 14.35 19.42
N ASP A 191 -11.61 15.03 18.31
CA ASP A 191 -12.96 15.54 18.02
C ASP A 191 -13.96 14.45 17.59
N GLY A 192 -13.52 13.17 17.53
CA GLY A 192 -14.31 12.03 17.07
C GLY A 192 -14.24 11.78 15.57
N THR A 193 -13.52 12.61 14.81
CA THR A 193 -13.33 12.39 13.36
C THR A 193 -12.49 11.14 13.11
N ARG A 194 -12.92 10.33 12.15
CA ARG A 194 -12.19 9.16 11.65
C ARG A 194 -12.04 9.23 10.15
N ALA A 195 -10.86 8.85 9.69
CA ALA A 195 -10.55 8.67 8.28
C ALA A 195 -9.77 7.38 8.10
N ALA A 196 -10.06 6.66 7.02
CA ALA A 196 -9.34 5.44 6.68
C ALA A 196 -9.13 5.36 5.17
N ASP A 197 -8.07 4.69 4.78
CA ASP A 197 -7.80 4.36 3.39
C ASP A 197 -7.21 2.96 3.27
N VAL A 198 -7.54 2.29 2.17
CA VAL A 198 -7.02 0.98 1.80
C VAL A 198 -6.38 1.13 0.45
N ARG A 199 -5.05 1.02 0.41
CA ARG A 199 -4.20 1.40 -0.72
C ARG A 199 -3.56 0.18 -1.35
N PRO A 200 -4.15 -0.42 -2.40
CA PRO A 200 -3.47 -1.43 -3.18
C PRO A 200 -2.35 -0.80 -4.01
N LEU A 201 -1.30 -1.56 -4.25
CA LEU A 201 -0.29 -1.21 -5.25
C LEU A 201 0.28 -2.49 -5.84
N VAL A 202 0.33 -2.58 -7.16
CA VAL A 202 0.91 -3.71 -7.87
C VAL A 202 1.90 -3.23 -8.92
N ARG A 203 2.93 -4.06 -9.17
CA ARG A 203 3.94 -3.80 -10.20
C ARG A 203 4.36 -5.11 -10.87
N LEU A 204 4.42 -5.09 -12.19
CA LEU A 204 5.08 -6.09 -13.01
C LEU A 204 6.30 -5.45 -13.68
N SER A 205 7.46 -6.08 -13.59
CA SER A 205 8.70 -5.67 -14.25
C SER A 205 9.23 -6.79 -15.13
N VAL A 206 9.77 -6.41 -16.29
CA VAL A 206 10.39 -7.33 -17.25
C VAL A 206 11.74 -6.73 -17.62
N THR A 207 12.80 -7.54 -17.54
CA THR A 207 14.12 -7.20 -18.02
C THR A 207 14.59 -8.28 -18.95
N VAL A 208 15.06 -7.89 -20.11
CA VAL A 208 15.51 -8.79 -21.17
C VAL A 208 16.96 -8.49 -21.48
N ILE A 209 17.76 -9.54 -21.66
CA ILE A 209 19.10 -9.43 -22.24
C ILE A 209 19.05 -10.08 -23.62
N ALA A 210 19.41 -9.31 -24.62
CA ALA A 210 19.57 -9.78 -25.98
C ALA A 210 21.07 -9.84 -26.35
N GLU A 211 21.47 -10.84 -27.12
CA GLU A 211 22.85 -11.06 -27.53
C GLU A 211 22.96 -11.27 -29.03
N GLN A 212 23.94 -10.63 -29.65
CA GLN A 212 24.30 -10.85 -31.05
C GLN A 212 25.79 -10.58 -31.24
N ASN A 213 26.50 -11.54 -31.85
CA ASN A 213 27.92 -11.43 -32.18
C ASN A 213 28.81 -11.08 -30.95
N GLY A 214 28.48 -11.63 -29.79
CA GLY A 214 29.20 -11.36 -28.53
C GLY A 214 28.86 -10.03 -27.84
N ARG A 215 28.04 -9.20 -28.45
CA ARG A 215 27.50 -7.99 -27.82
C ARG A 215 26.21 -8.33 -27.08
N ARG A 216 26.10 -7.87 -25.83
CA ARG A 216 24.93 -8.04 -24.99
C ARG A 216 24.34 -6.68 -24.62
N GLU A 217 23.03 -6.55 -24.73
CA GLU A 217 22.33 -5.32 -24.38
C GLU A 217 21.07 -5.63 -23.59
N VAL A 218 20.70 -4.69 -22.74
CA VAL A 218 19.58 -4.82 -21.80
C VAL A 218 18.42 -3.93 -22.26
N GLY A 219 17.22 -4.46 -22.14
CA GLY A 219 15.99 -3.69 -22.25
C GLY A 219 15.07 -3.99 -21.08
N SER A 220 14.33 -3.01 -20.61
CA SER A 220 13.41 -3.15 -19.50
C SER A 220 12.05 -2.56 -19.85
N GLY A 221 11.01 -3.19 -19.33
CA GLY A 221 9.63 -2.75 -19.44
C GLY A 221 8.88 -3.05 -18.14
N GLY A 222 7.68 -2.55 -18.01
CA GLY A 222 6.85 -2.82 -16.86
C GLY A 222 6.02 -1.62 -16.45
N GLY A 223 5.20 -1.85 -15.46
CA GLY A 223 4.30 -0.84 -14.90
C GLY A 223 3.44 -1.44 -13.81
N GLY A 224 2.45 -0.68 -13.40
CA GLY A 224 1.52 -1.07 -12.36
C GLY A 224 0.68 0.11 -11.91
N GLY A 225 0.02 -0.05 -10.78
CA GLY A 225 -0.83 1.00 -10.23
C GLY A 225 -1.64 0.51 -9.03
N ARG A 226 -2.62 1.29 -8.66
CA ARG A 226 -3.52 1.03 -7.53
C ARG A 226 -4.65 0.07 -7.91
N PHE A 227 -4.26 -1.18 -8.21
CA PHE A 227 -5.14 -2.23 -8.70
C PHE A 227 -4.88 -3.54 -7.94
N GLY A 228 -5.69 -4.58 -8.22
CA GLY A 228 -5.35 -5.97 -7.93
C GLY A 228 -4.46 -6.57 -9.02
N LEU A 229 -3.86 -7.73 -8.76
CA LEU A 229 -2.98 -8.42 -9.72
C LEU A 229 -3.71 -8.84 -11.02
N GLY A 230 -5.04 -8.93 -10.99
CA GLY A 230 -5.86 -9.16 -12.19
C GLY A 230 -5.77 -8.04 -13.24
N TYR A 231 -5.13 -6.90 -12.92
CA TYR A 231 -4.83 -5.85 -13.89
C TYR A 231 -3.88 -6.32 -15.00
N PHE A 232 -2.98 -7.26 -14.70
CA PHE A 232 -2.01 -7.78 -15.65
C PHE A 232 -2.65 -8.80 -16.60
N GLN A 233 -3.54 -8.31 -17.47
CA GLN A 233 -4.14 -9.07 -18.56
C GLN A 233 -3.12 -9.27 -19.69
N ASP A 234 -3.47 -10.11 -20.65
CA ASP A 234 -2.59 -10.52 -21.74
C ASP A 234 -2.03 -9.35 -22.56
N ASP A 235 -2.87 -8.39 -22.88
CA ASP A 235 -2.49 -7.18 -23.62
C ASP A 235 -1.51 -6.29 -22.85
N VAL A 236 -1.70 -6.14 -21.53
CA VAL A 236 -0.79 -5.38 -20.66
C VAL A 236 0.56 -6.08 -20.56
N ILE A 237 0.56 -7.40 -20.38
CA ILE A 237 1.80 -8.20 -20.31
C ILE A 237 2.55 -8.11 -21.63
N GLU A 238 1.86 -8.28 -22.77
CA GLU A 238 2.47 -8.17 -24.10
C GLU A 238 3.09 -6.80 -24.34
N GLN A 239 2.42 -5.73 -23.95
CA GLN A 239 2.94 -4.37 -24.07
C GLN A 239 4.26 -4.20 -23.28
N TYR A 240 4.34 -4.72 -22.06
CA TYR A 240 5.55 -4.62 -21.25
C TYR A 240 6.70 -5.45 -21.81
N VAL A 241 6.39 -6.66 -22.29
CA VAL A 241 7.36 -7.54 -22.95
C VAL A 241 7.88 -6.90 -24.24
N ASP A 242 6.98 -6.37 -25.08
CA ASP A 242 7.36 -5.70 -26.33
C ASP A 242 8.29 -4.51 -26.07
N HIS A 243 7.96 -3.69 -25.06
CA HIS A 243 8.81 -2.57 -24.69
C HIS A 243 10.22 -3.03 -24.28
N ALA A 244 10.32 -4.04 -23.43
CA ALA A 244 11.61 -4.56 -22.97
C ALA A 244 12.44 -5.16 -24.10
N VAL A 245 11.82 -6.01 -24.94
CA VAL A 245 12.52 -6.65 -26.08
C VAL A 245 12.96 -5.62 -27.11
N ASN A 246 12.06 -4.69 -27.51
CA ASN A 246 12.40 -3.64 -28.48
C ASN A 246 13.52 -2.74 -27.98
N ALA A 247 13.54 -2.40 -26.68
CA ALA A 247 14.63 -1.63 -26.10
C ALA A 247 15.97 -2.35 -26.19
N ALA A 248 16.02 -3.64 -25.85
CA ALA A 248 17.24 -4.45 -25.93
C ALA A 248 17.74 -4.57 -27.37
N LEU A 249 16.84 -4.83 -28.32
CA LEU A 249 17.18 -4.97 -29.76
C LEU A 249 17.65 -3.65 -30.36
N THR A 250 16.98 -2.54 -30.04
CA THR A 250 17.40 -1.20 -30.46
C THR A 250 18.81 -0.88 -29.95
N ASN A 251 19.11 -1.22 -28.71
CA ASN A 251 20.43 -1.04 -28.13
C ASN A 251 21.49 -1.90 -28.85
N LEU A 252 21.18 -3.17 -29.21
CA LEU A 252 22.05 -4.04 -29.98
C LEU A 252 22.40 -3.48 -31.36
N GLU A 253 21.44 -2.85 -32.01
CA GLU A 253 21.58 -2.28 -33.35
C GLU A 253 22.17 -0.85 -33.33
N SER A 254 22.30 -0.24 -32.14
CA SER A 254 22.86 1.11 -31.99
C SER A 254 24.35 1.15 -32.39
N ARG A 255 24.75 2.26 -33.01
CA ARG A 255 26.14 2.52 -33.39
C ARG A 255 26.69 3.67 -32.56
N PRO A 256 28.00 3.67 -32.20
CA PRO A 256 28.63 4.83 -31.60
C PRO A 256 28.42 6.07 -32.48
N VAL A 257 28.10 7.19 -31.85
CA VAL A 257 28.09 8.48 -32.53
C VAL A 257 29.52 8.85 -32.84
N PRO A 258 29.83 9.28 -34.09
CA PRO A 258 31.20 9.65 -34.49
C PRO A 258 31.71 10.86 -33.70
#